data_07d7a5a5e7e1c48af4a9e13181f8e77c
#
_entry.id   07d7a5a5e7e1c48af4a9e13181f8e77c
#
_cell.length_a   1.000
_cell.length_b   1.000
_cell.length_c   1.000
_cell.angle_alpha   90.00
_cell.angle_beta   90.00
_cell.angle_gamma   90.00
#
_symmetry.space_group_name_H-M   'P 1'
#
loop_
_entity.id
_entity.type
_entity.pdbx_description
1 polymer ?
#
loop_
_entity_poly.entity_id
_entity_poly.type
_entity_poly.pdbx_seq_one_letter_code
_entity_poly.pdbx_strand_id
1 'polypeptide(L)'
;MLARQLVSGLRRSSSVVVATVIAIGAGACGNTDSWVDATAAQGWPAQYADAANSSYTTTAGATKLSLQWTRSVKGSLAAGPALSARGYLALNAQTSAGCSLMEWENNDNGRQRWCVRLAQGGGFGGPLLDGFDNLYVGQPGALLSFPVTQWTRWRQPVIGMPTTPRFVGPGALLVATHLGQVLVFDSHRGQVAGSPLDLVDGVDPTDAARGLPDCVPARQGCPVAAAPAFSAANGMVVLGVWQPGTPAAGLVGLKYHPGQTPLLTREWTSDAVGAGVIASPVLSADGSTVYVNGRDQRLWALRAADAKVKWSVPLGFLAQTPPAVTPQGLIVAGGGPDTKLAAFKDAGDHADQVWRRDDVLPLSTSSLAGAGVGYTVASGPPANGAPGMSLLIFDPGSGRTLGSYPMPAATGYPVGVSVGTDRRVVAATSDGQVYGFAPA
;
A
#
# COMPACT_ATOMS: atom_id res chain seq x y z
N MET A 1 -33.92 -74.80 -50.02
CA MET A 1 -33.16 -74.85 -48.72
C MET A 1 -31.95 -74.01 -48.82
N LEU A 2 -32.01 -72.76 -48.45
CA LEU A 2 -30.80 -71.89 -48.21
C LEU A 2 -31.30 -70.45 -48.08
N ALA A 3 -31.88 -70.11 -46.92
CA ALA A 3 -32.16 -68.72 -46.55
C ALA A 3 -32.54 -68.64 -45.09
N ARG A 4 -31.58 -68.90 -44.15
CA ARG A 4 -31.77 -68.63 -42.73
C ARG A 4 -30.44 -68.66 -41.97
N GLN A 5 -29.50 -67.82 -42.30
CA GLN A 5 -28.35 -67.60 -41.43
C GLN A 5 -27.59 -66.30 -41.74
N LEU A 6 -28.26 -65.12 -41.77
CA LEU A 6 -27.58 -63.85 -41.92
C LEU A 6 -28.29 -62.67 -41.22
N VAL A 7 -28.90 -62.91 -40.05
CA VAL A 7 -29.54 -61.82 -39.25
C VAL A 7 -29.08 -61.78 -37.79
N SER A 8 -28.10 -62.56 -37.37
CA SER A 8 -27.67 -62.57 -35.93
C SER A 8 -26.35 -61.82 -35.64
N GLY A 9 -25.74 -61.18 -36.66
CA GLY A 9 -24.42 -60.54 -36.52
C GLY A 9 -24.42 -59.00 -36.27
N LEU A 10 -25.54 -58.29 -36.46
CA LEU A 10 -25.57 -56.82 -36.43
C LEU A 10 -26.18 -56.20 -35.18
N ARG A 11 -26.54 -56.97 -34.14
CA ARG A 11 -27.12 -56.42 -32.91
C ARG A 11 -26.19 -56.32 -31.72
N ARG A 12 -24.90 -56.68 -31.84
CA ARG A 12 -23.92 -56.60 -30.74
C ARG A 12 -22.92 -55.44 -30.86
N SER A 13 -22.85 -54.72 -32.00
CA SER A 13 -21.88 -53.63 -32.19
C SER A 13 -22.39 -52.28 -31.76
N SER A 14 -23.70 -52.09 -31.58
CA SER A 14 -24.27 -50.76 -31.27
C SER A 14 -24.29 -50.40 -29.77
N SER A 15 -24.13 -51.42 -28.91
CA SER A 15 -24.19 -51.17 -27.44
C SER A 15 -22.86 -50.77 -26.82
N VAL A 16 -21.72 -51.04 -27.47
CA VAL A 16 -20.37 -50.73 -26.94
C VAL A 16 -19.98 -49.29 -27.28
N VAL A 17 -20.43 -48.74 -28.42
CA VAL A 17 -20.09 -47.36 -28.82
C VAL A 17 -20.81 -46.29 -27.97
N VAL A 18 -22.02 -46.57 -27.51
CA VAL A 18 -22.79 -45.63 -26.66
C VAL A 18 -22.24 -45.60 -25.25
N ALA A 19 -21.71 -46.69 -24.70
CA ALA A 19 -21.08 -46.70 -23.35
C ALA A 19 -19.75 -45.95 -23.28
N THR A 20 -18.98 -45.96 -24.39
CA THR A 20 -17.66 -45.29 -24.43
C THR A 20 -17.79 -43.78 -24.61
N VAL A 21 -18.83 -43.30 -25.30
CA VAL A 21 -19.09 -41.83 -25.47
C VAL A 21 -19.62 -41.20 -24.18
N ILE A 22 -20.38 -41.94 -23.35
CA ILE A 22 -20.90 -41.42 -22.07
C ILE A 22 -19.77 -41.39 -21.01
N ALA A 23 -18.77 -42.27 -21.05
CA ALA A 23 -17.64 -42.27 -20.14
C ALA A 23 -16.65 -41.13 -20.40
N ILE A 24 -16.54 -40.65 -21.67
CA ILE A 24 -15.70 -39.48 -22.03
C ILE A 24 -16.39 -38.17 -21.64
N GLY A 25 -17.73 -38.11 -21.66
CA GLY A 25 -18.48 -36.94 -21.22
C GLY A 25 -18.51 -36.72 -19.70
N ALA A 26 -18.35 -37.76 -18.89
CA ALA A 26 -18.34 -37.63 -17.43
C ALA A 26 -16.95 -37.25 -16.84
N GLY A 27 -15.89 -37.40 -17.63
CA GLY A 27 -14.53 -37.00 -17.22
C GLY A 27 -14.19 -35.53 -17.49
N ALA A 28 -15.07 -34.79 -18.19
CA ALA A 28 -14.81 -33.40 -18.55
C ALA A 28 -15.34 -32.37 -17.52
N CYS A 29 -15.97 -32.81 -16.42
CA CYS A 29 -16.32 -31.96 -15.28
C CYS A 29 -15.27 -32.02 -14.20
N GLY A 30 -14.02 -32.37 -14.53
CA GLY A 30 -12.90 -32.43 -13.62
C GLY A 30 -12.20 -31.08 -13.51
N ASN A 31 -12.28 -30.46 -12.37
CA ASN A 31 -11.44 -29.37 -11.88
C ASN A 31 -11.50 -28.07 -12.71
N THR A 32 -12.62 -27.38 -12.67
CA THR A 32 -12.71 -25.97 -13.07
C THR A 32 -12.29 -24.99 -11.96
N ASP A 33 -11.73 -25.45 -10.86
CA ASP A 33 -11.27 -24.65 -9.72
C ASP A 33 -9.83 -24.13 -9.90
N SER A 34 -9.34 -23.95 -11.11
CA SER A 34 -8.11 -23.20 -11.34
C SER A 34 -8.41 -21.72 -11.35
N TRP A 35 -8.18 -21.03 -10.25
CA TRP A 35 -8.17 -19.58 -10.23
C TRP A 35 -6.76 -19.05 -10.47
N VAL A 36 -6.68 -17.81 -10.95
CA VAL A 36 -5.42 -17.08 -11.08
C VAL A 36 -5.13 -16.39 -9.75
N ASP A 37 -3.94 -16.60 -9.22
CA ASP A 37 -3.49 -15.93 -8.00
C ASP A 37 -3.45 -14.42 -8.20
N ALA A 38 -4.03 -13.68 -7.26
CA ALA A 38 -4.05 -12.23 -7.29
C ALA A 38 -2.67 -11.65 -7.00
N THR A 39 -2.35 -10.54 -7.66
CA THR A 39 -1.19 -9.69 -7.40
C THR A 39 -1.67 -8.25 -7.26
N ALA A 40 -0.83 -7.35 -6.73
CA ALA A 40 -1.17 -5.93 -6.64
C ALA A 40 -1.56 -5.36 -8.01
N ALA A 41 -2.55 -4.46 -8.03
CA ALA A 41 -2.93 -3.76 -9.26
C ALA A 41 -1.78 -2.90 -9.78
N GLN A 42 -1.80 -2.61 -11.09
CA GLN A 42 -0.88 -1.64 -11.68
C GLN A 42 -1.28 -0.20 -11.29
N GLY A 43 -0.33 0.70 -11.29
CA GLY A 43 -0.53 2.11 -10.97
C GLY A 43 -0.22 2.41 -9.51
N TRP A 44 -1.24 2.62 -8.68
CA TRP A 44 -1.08 2.99 -7.27
C TRP A 44 -1.97 2.14 -6.35
N PRO A 45 -1.75 0.81 -6.28
CA PRO A 45 -2.67 -0.13 -5.64
C PRO A 45 -2.83 0.06 -4.14
N ALA A 46 -1.93 0.76 -3.47
CA ALA A 46 -1.96 0.96 -2.03
C ALA A 46 -1.26 2.26 -1.63
N GLN A 47 -1.30 2.60 -0.35
CA GLN A 47 -0.50 3.67 0.22
C GLN A 47 0.99 3.46 -0.13
N TYR A 48 1.66 4.51 -0.62
CA TYR A 48 3.06 4.50 -1.08
C TYR A 48 3.32 3.63 -2.33
N ALA A 49 2.34 3.46 -3.17
CA ALA A 49 2.33 2.76 -4.45
C ALA A 49 2.47 1.24 -4.33
N ASP A 50 3.63 0.73 -4.00
CA ASP A 50 3.98 -0.68 -4.08
C ASP A 50 4.27 -1.31 -2.71
N ALA A 51 4.61 -2.60 -2.71
CA ALA A 51 4.93 -3.33 -1.49
C ALA A 51 6.25 -2.86 -0.83
N ALA A 52 7.16 -2.24 -1.58
CA ALA A 52 8.41 -1.68 -1.07
C ALA A 52 8.24 -0.29 -0.43
N ASN A 53 7.04 0.29 -0.47
CA ASN A 53 6.73 1.67 -0.07
C ASN A 53 7.49 2.73 -0.89
N SER A 54 7.84 2.42 -2.15
CA SER A 54 8.73 3.26 -2.94
C SER A 54 8.14 4.61 -3.32
N SER A 55 6.82 4.78 -3.23
CA SER A 55 6.09 5.95 -3.74
C SER A 55 6.44 6.25 -5.20
N TYR A 56 6.67 5.19 -5.99
CA TYR A 56 7.01 5.25 -7.40
C TYR A 56 6.09 4.37 -8.24
N THR A 57 5.72 4.84 -9.42
CA THR A 57 5.05 4.06 -10.46
C THR A 57 5.77 4.19 -11.78
N THR A 58 5.79 3.11 -12.58
CA THR A 58 6.32 3.14 -13.95
C THR A 58 5.42 3.88 -14.93
N THR A 59 4.18 4.18 -14.55
CA THR A 59 3.28 5.02 -15.37
C THR A 59 3.90 6.38 -15.63
N ALA A 60 3.90 6.81 -16.88
CA ALA A 60 4.40 8.13 -17.26
C ALA A 60 3.55 9.23 -16.60
N GLY A 61 4.19 10.13 -15.85
CA GLY A 61 3.51 11.24 -15.21
C GLY A 61 3.02 12.30 -16.21
N ALA A 62 1.95 13.03 -15.84
CA ALA A 62 1.48 14.20 -16.57
C ALA A 62 2.16 15.46 -16.03
N THR A 63 2.71 16.29 -16.92
CA THR A 63 3.36 17.57 -16.55
C THR A 63 2.39 18.75 -16.51
N LYS A 64 1.19 18.58 -17.07
CA LYS A 64 0.10 19.54 -17.02
C LYS A 64 -1.16 18.84 -16.56
N LEU A 65 -1.85 19.44 -15.62
CA LEU A 65 -3.07 18.91 -15.03
C LEU A 65 -4.16 19.97 -15.01
N SER A 66 -5.41 19.53 -14.83
CA SER A 66 -6.55 20.37 -14.47
C SER A 66 -7.33 19.69 -13.34
N LEU A 67 -7.79 20.47 -12.36
CA LEU A 67 -8.68 19.97 -11.32
C LEU A 67 -10.03 19.63 -11.98
N GLN A 68 -10.41 18.33 -11.93
CA GLN A 68 -11.64 17.86 -12.53
C GLN A 68 -12.78 17.80 -11.53
N TRP A 69 -12.47 17.35 -10.32
CA TRP A 69 -13.49 17.18 -9.30
C TRP A 69 -12.90 17.30 -7.88
N THR A 70 -13.77 17.65 -6.95
CA THR A 70 -13.52 17.62 -5.51
C THR A 70 -14.68 16.90 -4.83
N ARG A 71 -14.37 16.00 -3.89
CA ARG A 71 -15.34 15.24 -3.09
C ARG A 71 -14.93 15.21 -1.63
N SER A 72 -15.91 15.04 -0.75
CA SER A 72 -15.66 14.83 0.68
C SER A 72 -16.16 13.45 1.10
N VAL A 73 -15.37 12.72 1.87
CA VAL A 73 -15.80 11.47 2.53
C VAL A 73 -16.73 11.74 3.73
N LYS A 74 -16.91 13.00 4.12
CA LYS A 74 -17.67 13.41 5.32
C LYS A 74 -17.15 12.77 6.61
N GLY A 75 -15.85 12.69 6.74
CA GLY A 75 -15.12 12.07 7.84
C GLY A 75 -13.63 12.35 7.71
N SER A 76 -12.80 11.63 8.45
CA SER A 76 -11.35 11.77 8.40
C SER A 76 -10.70 10.61 7.65
N LEU A 77 -9.53 10.87 7.06
CA LEU A 77 -8.65 9.88 6.43
C LEU A 77 -7.31 9.85 7.17
N ALA A 78 -6.81 8.67 7.45
CA ALA A 78 -5.48 8.49 8.06
C ALA A 78 -4.46 7.90 7.07
N ALA A 79 -4.91 7.39 5.93
CA ALA A 79 -4.06 6.81 4.89
C ALA A 79 -4.46 7.32 3.51
N GLY A 80 -3.50 7.33 2.59
CA GLY A 80 -3.72 7.74 1.20
C GLY A 80 -4.65 6.81 0.44
N PRO A 81 -5.28 7.31 -0.64
CA PRO A 81 -6.14 6.52 -1.50
C PRO A 81 -5.37 5.47 -2.29
N ALA A 82 -6.03 4.34 -2.59
CA ALA A 82 -5.55 3.34 -3.55
C ALA A 82 -6.26 3.51 -4.89
N LEU A 83 -5.53 3.35 -5.99
CA LEU A 83 -6.03 3.43 -7.35
C LEU A 83 -5.78 2.12 -8.10
N SER A 84 -6.81 1.55 -8.69
CA SER A 84 -6.69 0.42 -9.60
C SER A 84 -6.32 0.85 -11.02
N ALA A 85 -5.89 -0.11 -11.84
CA ALA A 85 -5.58 0.12 -13.25
C ALA A 85 -6.81 0.58 -14.08
N ARG A 86 -8.03 0.27 -13.61
CA ARG A 86 -9.29 0.66 -14.26
C ARG A 86 -9.85 2.00 -13.76
N GLY A 87 -9.14 2.69 -12.88
CA GLY A 87 -9.55 3.97 -12.35
C GLY A 87 -10.48 3.89 -11.13
N TYR A 88 -10.60 2.74 -10.48
CA TYR A 88 -11.30 2.65 -9.20
C TYR A 88 -10.43 3.21 -8.09
N LEU A 89 -11.03 4.09 -7.29
CA LEU A 89 -10.42 4.78 -6.18
C LEU A 89 -11.02 4.26 -4.87
N ALA A 90 -10.21 3.59 -4.06
CA ALA A 90 -10.62 3.06 -2.76
C ALA A 90 -10.16 3.98 -1.63
N LEU A 91 -11.05 4.22 -0.66
CA LEU A 91 -10.86 5.08 0.50
C LEU A 91 -11.37 4.39 1.76
N ASN A 92 -10.56 4.37 2.82
CA ASN A 92 -10.93 3.87 4.14
C ASN A 92 -11.01 5.05 5.13
N ALA A 93 -12.22 5.52 5.39
CA ALA A 93 -12.47 6.72 6.17
C ALA A 93 -13.03 6.40 7.56
N GLN A 94 -12.77 7.27 8.51
CA GLN A 94 -13.48 7.28 9.79
C GLN A 94 -14.61 8.29 9.72
N THR A 95 -15.85 7.82 9.75
CA THR A 95 -17.07 8.62 9.62
C THR A 95 -17.97 8.43 10.83
N SER A 96 -18.64 9.49 11.26
CA SER A 96 -19.61 9.42 12.37
C SER A 96 -20.92 8.74 11.94
N ALA A 97 -21.30 8.87 10.68
CA ALA A 97 -22.50 8.29 10.09
C ALA A 97 -22.27 7.94 8.62
N GLY A 98 -23.11 7.05 8.08
CA GLY A 98 -23.00 6.65 6.67
C GLY A 98 -21.87 5.68 6.39
N CYS A 99 -21.28 5.79 5.21
CA CYS A 99 -20.24 4.89 4.71
C CYS A 99 -18.87 5.24 5.28
N SER A 100 -18.06 4.23 5.54
CA SER A 100 -16.65 4.40 5.94
C SER A 100 -15.68 3.84 4.89
N LEU A 101 -16.00 2.72 4.24
CA LEU A 101 -15.27 2.20 3.09
C LEU A 101 -16.00 2.61 1.82
N MET A 102 -15.29 3.25 0.90
CA MET A 102 -15.86 3.80 -0.33
C MET A 102 -15.03 3.40 -1.52
N GLU A 103 -15.69 3.12 -2.64
CA GLU A 103 -15.06 2.99 -3.94
C GLU A 103 -15.71 4.01 -4.90
N TRP A 104 -14.85 4.80 -5.53
CA TRP A 104 -15.22 5.84 -6.48
C TRP A 104 -14.58 5.59 -7.84
N GLU A 105 -15.15 6.16 -8.88
CA GLU A 105 -14.62 6.13 -10.25
C GLU A 105 -13.86 7.43 -10.52
N ASN A 106 -12.52 7.37 -10.46
CA ASN A 106 -11.66 8.53 -10.66
C ASN A 106 -11.80 9.14 -12.06
N ASN A 107 -12.03 8.29 -13.07
CA ASN A 107 -12.22 8.67 -14.47
C ASN A 107 -13.64 9.15 -14.79
N ASP A 108 -14.59 9.05 -13.85
CA ASP A 108 -15.96 9.56 -13.97
C ASP A 108 -16.27 10.58 -12.87
N ASN A 109 -15.45 11.64 -12.79
CA ASN A 109 -15.62 12.78 -11.87
C ASN A 109 -15.76 12.39 -10.39
N GLY A 110 -15.09 11.32 -9.95
CA GLY A 110 -15.18 10.83 -8.58
C GLY A 110 -16.59 10.33 -8.24
N ARG A 111 -17.34 9.78 -9.20
CA ARG A 111 -18.64 9.18 -8.96
C ARG A 111 -18.51 8.02 -7.98
N GLN A 112 -19.32 8.02 -6.92
CA GLN A 112 -19.36 6.91 -5.98
C GLN A 112 -19.95 5.68 -6.68
N ARG A 113 -19.17 4.60 -6.74
CA ARG A 113 -19.58 3.31 -7.25
C ARG A 113 -20.38 2.55 -6.21
N TRP A 114 -19.78 2.39 -5.04
CA TRP A 114 -20.42 1.79 -3.88
C TRP A 114 -19.81 2.31 -2.58
N CYS A 115 -20.48 2.03 -1.48
CA CYS A 115 -19.94 2.28 -0.16
C CYS A 115 -20.51 1.30 0.87
N VAL A 116 -19.72 1.02 1.90
CA VAL A 116 -20.08 0.13 3.01
C VAL A 116 -19.75 0.81 4.33
N ARG A 117 -20.62 0.68 5.31
CA ARG A 117 -20.31 1.05 6.68
C ARG A 117 -19.60 -0.12 7.35
N LEU A 118 -18.34 0.05 7.69
CA LEU A 118 -17.62 -0.89 8.55
C LEU A 118 -18.06 -0.69 10.00
N ALA A 119 -18.14 -1.78 10.76
CA ALA A 119 -18.74 -1.78 12.12
C ALA A 119 -18.04 -0.79 13.08
N GLN A 120 -16.76 -0.55 12.91
CA GLN A 120 -15.97 0.34 13.77
C GLN A 120 -15.35 1.52 13.00
N GLY A 121 -15.89 1.83 11.82
CA GLY A 121 -15.36 2.88 10.96
C GLY A 121 -14.06 2.50 10.26
N GLY A 122 -13.39 3.48 9.69
CA GLY A 122 -12.08 3.34 9.08
C GLY A 122 -10.97 3.22 10.13
N GLY A 123 -9.81 2.76 9.69
CA GLY A 123 -8.62 2.69 10.51
C GLY A 123 -7.48 3.52 9.94
N PHE A 124 -6.31 3.43 10.56
CA PHE A 124 -5.10 4.12 10.10
C PHE A 124 -4.42 3.42 8.92
N GLY A 125 -4.80 2.16 8.59
CA GLY A 125 -4.32 1.44 7.41
C GLY A 125 -5.12 1.78 6.15
N GLY A 126 -4.42 1.98 5.04
CA GLY A 126 -5.01 2.19 3.72
C GLY A 126 -5.54 0.91 3.09
N PRO A 127 -6.42 1.01 2.08
CA PRO A 127 -6.83 -0.12 1.27
C PRO A 127 -5.69 -0.59 0.35
N LEU A 128 -5.79 -1.86 -0.09
CA LEU A 128 -4.98 -2.45 -1.15
C LEU A 128 -5.91 -2.97 -2.25
N LEU A 129 -5.60 -2.72 -3.51
CA LEU A 129 -6.31 -3.24 -4.68
C LEU A 129 -5.46 -4.28 -5.41
N ASP A 130 -6.07 -5.37 -5.87
CA ASP A 130 -5.42 -6.34 -6.73
C ASP A 130 -5.73 -6.12 -8.23
N GLY A 131 -5.08 -6.91 -9.11
CA GLY A 131 -5.25 -6.82 -10.55
C GLY A 131 -6.64 -7.17 -11.07
N PHE A 132 -7.52 -7.70 -10.21
CA PHE A 132 -8.93 -8.00 -10.50
C PHE A 132 -9.87 -6.95 -9.88
N ASP A 133 -9.32 -5.88 -9.30
CA ASP A 133 -10.02 -4.84 -8.53
C ASP A 133 -10.69 -5.36 -7.25
N ASN A 134 -10.21 -6.49 -6.70
CA ASN A 134 -10.59 -6.83 -5.34
C ASN A 134 -9.87 -5.93 -4.36
N LEU A 135 -10.59 -5.52 -3.32
CA LEU A 135 -10.11 -4.65 -2.27
C LEU A 135 -9.85 -5.44 -1.00
N TYR A 136 -8.73 -5.12 -0.34
CA TYR A 136 -8.36 -5.64 0.96
C TYR A 136 -8.16 -4.50 1.93
N VAL A 137 -8.79 -4.57 3.09
CA VAL A 137 -8.77 -3.48 4.08
C VAL A 137 -8.87 -3.99 5.51
N GLY A 138 -8.11 -3.36 6.40
CA GLY A 138 -8.18 -3.60 7.83
C GLY A 138 -9.28 -2.79 8.51
N GLN A 139 -9.88 -3.38 9.53
CA GLN A 139 -10.63 -2.70 10.58
C GLN A 139 -10.22 -3.28 11.94
N PRO A 140 -10.52 -2.62 13.08
CA PRO A 140 -10.20 -3.21 14.38
C PRO A 140 -10.74 -4.64 14.50
N GLY A 141 -9.84 -5.60 14.75
CA GLY A 141 -10.15 -7.01 14.93
C GLY A 141 -10.43 -7.80 13.65
N ALA A 142 -10.27 -7.24 12.44
CA ALA A 142 -10.50 -8.00 11.22
C ALA A 142 -9.74 -7.47 10.00
N LEU A 143 -9.38 -8.39 9.11
CA LEU A 143 -9.06 -8.12 7.71
C LEU A 143 -10.26 -8.51 6.85
N LEU A 144 -10.63 -7.66 5.90
CA LEU A 144 -11.76 -7.87 4.99
C LEU A 144 -11.30 -7.83 3.53
N SER A 145 -12.00 -8.58 2.69
CA SER A 145 -11.89 -8.45 1.24
C SER A 145 -13.25 -8.21 0.60
N PHE A 146 -13.26 -7.34 -0.40
CA PHE A 146 -14.41 -7.02 -1.22
C PHE A 146 -14.06 -7.25 -2.69
N PRO A 147 -14.97 -7.76 -3.53
CA PRO A 147 -14.78 -7.74 -4.96
C PRO A 147 -15.06 -6.33 -5.49
N VAL A 148 -15.09 -6.16 -6.79
CA VAL A 148 -15.47 -4.91 -7.46
C VAL A 148 -16.89 -4.39 -7.12
N THR A 149 -17.55 -5.04 -6.17
CA THR A 149 -18.88 -4.71 -5.63
C THR A 149 -18.82 -4.57 -4.11
N GLN A 150 -19.91 -4.10 -3.50
CA GLN A 150 -19.99 -3.86 -2.04
C GLN A 150 -20.10 -5.11 -1.16
N TRP A 151 -20.20 -6.30 -1.75
CA TRP A 151 -20.41 -7.54 -1.00
C TRP A 151 -19.08 -8.08 -0.46
N THR A 152 -19.02 -8.40 0.83
CA THR A 152 -17.82 -8.98 1.44
C THR A 152 -17.51 -10.36 0.83
N ARG A 153 -16.31 -10.53 0.26
CA ARG A 153 -15.81 -11.83 -0.19
C ARG A 153 -15.50 -12.73 1.00
N TRP A 154 -14.73 -12.18 1.93
CA TRP A 154 -14.39 -12.85 3.19
C TRP A 154 -14.03 -11.82 4.26
N ARG A 155 -14.14 -12.25 5.51
CA ARG A 155 -13.72 -11.51 6.70
C ARG A 155 -12.98 -12.47 7.61
N GLN A 156 -11.75 -12.11 7.99
CA GLN A 156 -10.92 -12.92 8.87
C GLN A 156 -10.58 -12.17 10.16
N PRO A 157 -10.70 -12.81 11.32
CA PRO A 157 -10.32 -12.20 12.58
C PRO A 157 -8.81 -12.01 12.65
N VAL A 158 -8.37 -10.90 13.24
CA VAL A 158 -6.98 -10.61 13.60
C VAL A 158 -6.95 -9.97 14.99
N ILE A 159 -5.81 -10.05 15.67
CA ILE A 159 -5.64 -9.39 16.96
C ILE A 159 -5.10 -7.98 16.73
N GLY A 160 -5.93 -6.98 17.00
CA GLY A 160 -5.60 -5.57 16.79
C GLY A 160 -6.11 -5.02 15.46
N MET A 161 -5.56 -3.87 15.06
CA MET A 161 -5.91 -3.16 13.83
C MET A 161 -4.85 -3.41 12.76
N PRO A 162 -5.20 -3.96 11.58
CA PRO A 162 -4.27 -4.09 10.48
C PRO A 162 -3.76 -2.73 9.96
N THR A 163 -2.48 -2.66 9.65
CA THR A 163 -1.89 -1.63 8.79
C THR A 163 -2.30 -1.88 7.33
N THR A 164 -1.79 -1.08 6.38
CA THR A 164 -2.03 -1.33 4.95
C THR A 164 -1.45 -2.69 4.54
N PRO A 165 -2.25 -3.62 4.01
CA PRO A 165 -1.77 -4.93 3.57
C PRO A 165 -0.77 -4.83 2.41
N ARG A 166 0.07 -5.87 2.22
CA ARG A 166 1.02 -5.98 1.11
C ARG A 166 0.95 -7.34 0.45
N PHE A 167 0.97 -7.40 -0.87
CA PHE A 167 1.26 -8.66 -1.56
C PHE A 167 2.73 -9.02 -1.39
N VAL A 168 3.00 -10.23 -0.90
CA VAL A 168 4.35 -10.79 -0.74
C VAL A 168 4.64 -11.91 -1.74
N GLY A 169 3.72 -12.13 -2.65
CA GLY A 169 3.77 -13.09 -3.75
C GLY A 169 2.39 -13.23 -4.36
N PRO A 170 2.25 -13.94 -5.50
CA PRO A 170 0.95 -14.25 -6.07
C PRO A 170 0.06 -14.95 -5.03
N GLY A 171 -1.15 -14.44 -4.82
CA GLY A 171 -2.11 -14.99 -3.87
C GLY A 171 -1.79 -14.80 -2.39
N ALA A 172 -0.64 -14.22 -2.01
CA ALA A 172 -0.21 -14.11 -0.62
C ALA A 172 -0.23 -12.66 -0.13
N LEU A 173 -1.00 -12.39 0.93
CA LEU A 173 -1.15 -11.08 1.59
C LEU A 173 -0.45 -11.09 2.94
N LEU A 174 0.53 -10.21 3.12
CA LEU A 174 1.14 -9.94 4.42
C LEU A 174 0.37 -8.82 5.11
N VAL A 175 0.08 -9.01 6.37
CA VAL A 175 -0.62 -8.08 7.24
C VAL A 175 0.13 -7.95 8.55
N ALA A 176 0.47 -6.74 8.94
CA ALA A 176 0.94 -6.42 10.28
C ALA A 176 -0.17 -5.69 11.04
N THR A 177 -0.42 -6.05 12.30
CA THR A 177 -1.34 -5.32 13.16
C THR A 177 -0.61 -4.31 14.02
N HIS A 178 -1.32 -3.30 14.49
CA HIS A 178 -0.74 -2.26 15.35
C HIS A 178 -0.14 -2.79 16.66
N LEU A 179 -0.62 -3.94 17.13
CA LEU A 179 -0.06 -4.63 18.31
C LEU A 179 1.24 -5.40 18.02
N GLY A 180 1.66 -5.47 16.74
CA GLY A 180 2.90 -6.14 16.35
C GLY A 180 2.74 -7.60 15.94
N GLN A 181 1.52 -8.09 15.68
CA GLN A 181 1.32 -9.41 15.07
C GLN A 181 1.45 -9.33 13.55
N VAL A 182 2.20 -10.24 12.94
CA VAL A 182 2.36 -10.37 11.49
C VAL A 182 1.79 -11.70 11.02
N LEU A 183 0.93 -11.64 10.00
CA LEU A 183 0.24 -12.80 9.43
C LEU A 183 0.39 -12.77 7.90
N VAL A 184 0.31 -13.97 7.30
CA VAL A 184 0.16 -14.12 5.85
C VAL A 184 -1.19 -14.76 5.57
N PHE A 185 -1.93 -14.24 4.60
CA PHE A 185 -3.25 -14.72 4.20
C PHE A 185 -3.25 -15.17 2.75
N ASP A 186 -4.02 -16.20 2.46
CA ASP A 186 -4.48 -16.49 1.09
C ASP A 186 -5.46 -15.39 0.65
N SER A 187 -5.14 -14.68 -0.42
CA SER A 187 -5.97 -13.58 -0.92
C SER A 187 -7.33 -14.03 -1.45
N HIS A 188 -7.46 -15.29 -1.89
CA HIS A 188 -8.69 -15.81 -2.47
C HIS A 188 -9.74 -16.16 -1.41
N ARG A 189 -9.35 -16.90 -0.36
CA ARG A 189 -10.24 -17.39 0.71
C ARG A 189 -10.07 -16.66 2.03
N GLY A 190 -9.01 -15.87 2.18
CA GLY A 190 -8.66 -15.19 3.42
C GLY A 190 -8.12 -16.11 4.50
N GLN A 191 -7.77 -17.35 4.19
CA GLN A 191 -7.22 -18.28 5.17
C GLN A 191 -5.82 -17.85 5.59
N VAL A 192 -5.52 -17.95 6.89
CA VAL A 192 -4.18 -17.70 7.41
C VAL A 192 -3.25 -18.81 6.93
N ALA A 193 -2.16 -18.43 6.29
CA ALA A 193 -1.10 -19.32 5.85
C ALA A 193 0.03 -19.32 6.89
N GLY A 194 0.34 -20.49 7.44
CA GLY A 194 1.36 -20.65 8.47
C GLY A 194 0.96 -20.09 9.84
N SER A 195 1.92 -20.01 10.74
CA SER A 195 1.71 -19.46 12.09
C SER A 195 1.91 -17.95 12.10
N PRO A 196 1.10 -17.20 12.85
CA PRO A 196 1.37 -15.79 13.13
C PRO A 196 2.73 -15.60 13.79
N LEU A 197 3.36 -14.44 13.54
CA LEU A 197 4.62 -14.05 14.17
C LEU A 197 4.40 -12.78 14.98
N ASP A 198 4.62 -12.83 16.29
CA ASP A 198 4.53 -11.67 17.16
C ASP A 198 5.88 -10.96 17.23
N LEU A 199 5.91 -9.66 16.95
CA LEU A 199 7.11 -8.81 16.94
C LEU A 199 7.45 -8.29 18.32
N VAL A 200 6.44 -8.16 19.18
CA VAL A 200 6.54 -7.65 20.55
C VAL A 200 5.75 -8.54 21.49
N ASP A 201 6.12 -8.56 22.76
CA ASP A 201 5.30 -9.19 23.80
C ASP A 201 4.01 -8.40 24.03
N GLY A 202 2.93 -9.11 24.36
CA GLY A 202 1.65 -8.50 24.71
C GLY A 202 0.69 -8.28 23.53
N VAL A 203 0.82 -9.07 22.47
CA VAL A 203 -0.28 -9.30 21.52
C VAL A 203 -1.37 -10.09 22.27
N ASP A 204 -2.43 -9.39 22.68
CA ASP A 204 -3.46 -9.94 23.56
C ASP A 204 -4.84 -9.77 22.91
N PRO A 205 -5.59 -10.86 22.66
CA PRO A 205 -6.94 -10.79 22.11
C PRO A 205 -7.95 -10.16 23.10
N THR A 206 -7.67 -10.16 24.39
CA THR A 206 -8.57 -9.55 25.41
C THR A 206 -8.42 -8.04 25.48
N ASP A 207 -7.32 -7.48 24.97
CA ASP A 207 -7.05 -6.03 24.88
C ASP A 207 -6.61 -5.62 23.46
N ALA A 208 -7.38 -6.09 22.48
CA ALA A 208 -7.07 -5.89 21.06
C ALA A 208 -7.11 -4.43 20.58
N ALA A 209 -7.67 -3.52 21.36
CA ALA A 209 -7.71 -2.08 21.05
C ALA A 209 -6.64 -1.27 21.79
N ARG A 210 -5.76 -1.90 22.59
CA ARG A 210 -4.71 -1.23 23.34
C ARG A 210 -3.84 -0.38 22.44
N GLY A 211 -3.63 0.88 22.80
CA GLY A 211 -2.74 1.80 22.09
C GLY A 211 -3.23 2.26 20.72
N LEU A 212 -4.42 1.88 20.27
CA LEU A 212 -4.95 2.28 18.96
C LEU A 212 -5.00 3.81 18.74
N PRO A 213 -5.34 4.66 19.74
CA PRO A 213 -5.27 6.11 19.58
C PRO A 213 -3.87 6.67 19.35
N ASP A 214 -2.84 5.90 19.69
CA ASP A 214 -1.43 6.29 19.51
C ASP A 214 -0.89 5.98 18.11
N CYS A 215 -1.65 5.27 17.26
CA CYS A 215 -1.17 4.83 15.96
C CYS A 215 -1.04 5.98 14.95
N VAL A 216 -2.03 6.86 14.85
CA VAL A 216 -1.97 8.01 13.94
C VAL A 216 -0.84 8.97 14.31
N PRO A 217 -0.66 9.38 15.59
CA PRO A 217 0.49 10.19 15.98
C PRO A 217 1.81 9.40 16.09
N ALA A 218 1.83 8.09 15.83
CA ALA A 218 2.98 7.20 15.93
C ALA A 218 3.71 7.31 17.28
N ARG A 219 2.99 6.99 18.37
CA ARG A 219 3.49 7.00 19.75
C ARG A 219 3.74 5.58 20.26
N GLN A 220 4.42 5.49 21.39
CA GLN A 220 4.84 4.23 22.03
C GLN A 220 3.70 3.22 22.30
N GLY A 221 2.47 3.68 22.54
CA GLY A 221 1.31 2.82 22.76
C GLY A 221 0.91 1.98 21.54
N CYS A 222 1.37 2.36 20.33
CA CYS A 222 1.14 1.66 19.08
C CYS A 222 2.46 1.04 18.56
N PRO A 223 2.75 -0.24 18.86
CA PRO A 223 3.99 -0.90 18.44
C PRO A 223 4.28 -0.82 16.95
N VAL A 224 3.27 -1.00 16.07
CA VAL A 224 3.41 -0.89 14.62
C VAL A 224 2.42 0.13 14.07
N ALA A 225 2.89 1.37 13.89
CA ALA A 225 2.06 2.48 13.42
C ALA A 225 2.14 2.71 11.90
N ALA A 226 2.99 1.98 11.18
CA ALA A 226 3.29 2.23 9.78
C ALA A 226 3.22 0.95 8.93
N ALA A 227 2.95 1.12 7.63
CA ALA A 227 2.88 0.01 6.71
C ALA A 227 4.24 -0.71 6.57
N PRO A 228 4.27 -2.06 6.52
CA PRO A 228 5.48 -2.81 6.24
C PRO A 228 5.98 -2.54 4.81
N ALA A 229 7.30 -2.59 4.62
CA ALA A 229 7.92 -2.66 3.31
C ALA A 229 8.29 -4.10 2.99
N PHE A 230 8.05 -4.55 1.76
CA PHE A 230 8.42 -5.87 1.28
C PHE A 230 9.18 -5.78 -0.05
N SER A 231 10.23 -6.58 -0.18
CA SER A 231 10.98 -6.76 -1.43
C SER A 231 10.72 -8.13 -2.04
N ALA A 232 10.14 -8.13 -3.25
CA ALA A 232 9.98 -9.34 -4.02
C ALA A 232 11.32 -9.93 -4.53
N ALA A 233 12.37 -9.10 -4.63
CA ALA A 233 13.67 -9.53 -5.11
C ALA A 233 14.36 -10.53 -4.17
N ASN A 234 14.14 -10.39 -2.86
CA ASN A 234 14.81 -11.22 -1.87
C ASN A 234 13.93 -11.68 -0.70
N GLY A 235 12.63 -11.36 -0.71
CA GLY A 235 11.69 -11.78 0.33
C GLY A 235 11.85 -11.05 1.67
N MET A 236 12.61 -9.98 1.74
CA MET A 236 12.75 -9.18 2.97
C MET A 236 11.49 -8.37 3.25
N VAL A 237 11.08 -8.37 4.51
CA VAL A 237 10.03 -7.51 5.06
C VAL A 237 10.68 -6.64 6.14
N VAL A 238 10.44 -5.34 6.10
CA VAL A 238 10.96 -4.41 7.11
C VAL A 238 9.82 -3.60 7.71
N LEU A 239 9.82 -3.50 9.03
CA LEU A 239 8.82 -2.75 9.80
C LEU A 239 9.49 -1.79 10.76
N GLY A 240 8.89 -0.61 10.95
CA GLY A 240 9.14 0.23 12.11
C GLY A 240 8.40 -0.33 13.31
N VAL A 241 9.08 -0.62 14.39
CA VAL A 241 8.49 -1.25 15.59
C VAL A 241 8.94 -0.51 16.85
N TRP A 242 7.98 -0.07 17.64
CA TRP A 242 8.25 0.45 18.97
C TRP A 242 8.19 -0.69 19.98
N GLN A 243 9.36 -1.17 20.37
CA GLN A 243 9.45 -2.24 21.37
C GLN A 243 9.03 -1.70 22.74
N PRO A 244 8.30 -2.50 23.55
CA PRO A 244 7.97 -2.10 24.92
C PRO A 244 9.22 -1.76 25.73
N GLY A 245 9.16 -0.63 26.44
CA GLY A 245 10.28 -0.18 27.29
C GLY A 245 11.42 0.52 26.57
N THR A 246 11.38 0.65 25.23
CA THR A 246 12.39 1.44 24.48
C THR A 246 11.97 2.90 24.37
N PRO A 247 12.95 3.84 24.33
CA PRO A 247 12.64 5.27 24.21
C PRO A 247 12.18 5.68 22.81
N ALA A 248 12.40 4.84 21.80
CA ALA A 248 12.13 5.15 20.40
C ALA A 248 11.83 3.90 19.58
N ALA A 249 11.13 4.08 18.45
CA ALA A 249 10.87 3.01 17.51
C ALA A 249 12.15 2.62 16.76
N GLY A 250 12.44 1.33 16.71
CA GLY A 250 13.50 0.73 15.90
C GLY A 250 12.96 0.09 14.63
N LEU A 251 13.78 -0.76 14.02
CA LEU A 251 13.44 -1.55 12.85
C LEU A 251 13.47 -3.05 13.16
N VAL A 252 12.57 -3.80 12.54
CA VAL A 252 12.59 -5.27 12.56
C VAL A 252 12.62 -5.75 11.11
N GLY A 253 13.55 -6.65 10.80
CA GLY A 253 13.65 -7.35 9.53
C GLY A 253 13.14 -8.77 9.66
N LEU A 254 12.23 -9.14 8.75
CA LEU A 254 11.73 -10.49 8.61
C LEU A 254 12.08 -11.02 7.22
N LYS A 255 12.08 -12.33 7.09
CA LYS A 255 12.21 -13.04 5.82
C LYS A 255 10.94 -13.82 5.53
N TYR A 256 10.38 -13.62 4.34
CA TYR A 256 9.28 -14.41 3.82
C TYR A 256 9.83 -15.58 2.99
N HIS A 257 9.37 -16.80 3.30
CA HIS A 257 9.79 -18.04 2.68
C HIS A 257 8.59 -18.73 2.03
N PRO A 258 8.25 -18.42 0.77
CA PRO A 258 7.09 -19.01 0.11
C PRO A 258 7.20 -20.54 0.06
N GLY A 259 6.12 -21.24 0.45
CA GLY A 259 6.05 -22.71 0.45
C GLY A 259 6.89 -23.41 1.52
N GLN A 260 7.47 -22.70 2.49
CA GLN A 260 8.26 -23.26 3.58
C GLN A 260 7.54 -23.14 4.92
N THR A 261 8.04 -23.85 5.92
CA THR A 261 7.58 -23.75 7.31
C THR A 261 8.79 -23.52 8.22
N PRO A 262 8.86 -22.41 8.97
CA PRO A 262 7.88 -21.31 9.01
C PRO A 262 7.90 -20.43 7.75
N LEU A 263 6.76 -19.81 7.43
CA LEU A 263 6.63 -18.86 6.32
C LEU A 263 7.39 -17.54 6.56
N LEU A 264 7.47 -17.13 7.83
CA LEU A 264 8.13 -15.90 8.25
C LEU A 264 9.17 -16.22 9.33
N THR A 265 10.36 -15.68 9.17
CA THR A 265 11.42 -15.71 10.19
C THR A 265 11.85 -14.30 10.54
N ARG A 266 12.19 -14.05 11.81
CA ARG A 266 12.82 -12.80 12.22
C ARG A 266 14.31 -12.93 11.98
N GLU A 267 14.86 -12.05 11.12
CA GLU A 267 16.28 -12.05 10.79
C GLU A 267 17.08 -11.15 11.75
N TRP A 268 16.52 -9.98 12.07
CA TRP A 268 17.18 -9.00 12.91
C TRP A 268 16.19 -8.02 13.55
N THR A 269 16.63 -7.41 14.64
CA THR A 269 16.05 -6.21 15.26
C THR A 269 17.16 -5.17 15.38
N SER A 270 16.88 -3.91 15.11
CA SER A 270 17.89 -2.85 15.08
C SER A 270 17.37 -1.54 15.67
N ASP A 271 18.18 -0.94 16.51
CA ASP A 271 18.08 0.42 17.04
C ASP A 271 19.14 1.37 16.46
N ALA A 272 19.75 0.99 15.34
CA ALA A 272 20.83 1.75 14.70
C ALA A 272 20.45 3.21 14.40
N VAL A 273 19.15 3.50 14.20
CA VAL A 273 18.62 4.87 14.15
C VAL A 273 18.29 5.31 15.58
N GLY A 274 19.29 5.72 16.31
CA GLY A 274 19.21 5.90 17.76
C GLY A 274 18.16 6.88 18.28
N ALA A 275 17.80 7.90 17.51
CA ALA A 275 16.70 8.81 17.83
C ALA A 275 15.31 8.23 17.50
N GLY A 276 15.27 7.08 16.84
CA GLY A 276 14.09 6.37 16.39
C GLY A 276 13.67 6.71 14.97
N VAL A 277 13.03 5.73 14.35
CA VAL A 277 12.46 5.89 13.00
C VAL A 277 11.14 6.63 13.04
N ILE A 278 10.82 7.31 11.95
CA ILE A 278 9.55 7.97 11.73
C ILE A 278 8.98 7.54 10.39
N ALA A 279 7.71 7.24 10.34
CA ALA A 279 7.00 6.76 9.16
C ALA A 279 7.43 5.33 8.69
N SER A 280 6.91 4.91 7.54
CA SER A 280 7.19 3.59 6.97
C SER A 280 8.62 3.49 6.45
N PRO A 281 9.30 2.36 6.63
CA PRO A 281 10.54 2.08 5.92
C PRO A 281 10.27 1.91 4.41
N VAL A 282 11.30 2.16 3.60
CA VAL A 282 11.26 2.03 2.16
C VAL A 282 12.39 1.11 1.71
N LEU A 283 12.12 0.16 0.84
CA LEU A 283 13.13 -0.72 0.26
C LEU A 283 13.57 -0.26 -1.13
N SER A 284 14.87 -0.38 -1.42
CA SER A 284 15.38 -0.21 -2.77
C SER A 284 14.78 -1.25 -3.73
N ALA A 285 14.78 -0.98 -5.02
CA ALA A 285 14.19 -1.86 -6.03
C ALA A 285 14.81 -3.28 -6.05
N ASP A 286 16.09 -3.39 -5.72
CA ASP A 286 16.80 -4.66 -5.57
C ASP A 286 16.64 -5.29 -4.18
N GLY A 287 15.97 -4.59 -3.24
CA GLY A 287 15.74 -5.04 -1.88
C GLY A 287 16.98 -5.05 -0.98
N SER A 288 18.11 -4.51 -1.43
CA SER A 288 19.37 -4.55 -0.69
C SER A 288 19.50 -3.47 0.38
N THR A 289 18.76 -2.36 0.25
CA THR A 289 18.85 -1.18 1.11
C THR A 289 17.49 -0.79 1.68
N VAL A 290 17.47 -0.44 2.96
CA VAL A 290 16.34 0.16 3.66
C VAL A 290 16.61 1.63 3.85
N TYR A 291 15.70 2.49 3.41
CA TYR A 291 15.73 3.93 3.64
C TYR A 291 14.68 4.31 4.68
N VAL A 292 15.08 5.12 5.67
CA VAL A 292 14.18 5.63 6.69
C VAL A 292 14.55 7.07 7.09
N ASN A 293 13.55 7.84 7.47
CA ASN A 293 13.75 9.12 8.14
C ASN A 293 13.85 8.90 9.65
N GLY A 294 14.87 9.49 10.26
CA GLY A 294 15.09 9.47 11.71
C GLY A 294 14.51 10.73 12.37
N ARG A 295 14.14 10.59 13.65
CA ARG A 295 13.74 11.73 14.49
C ARG A 295 14.88 12.72 14.75
N ASP A 296 16.12 12.34 14.43
CA ASP A 296 17.34 13.16 14.43
C ASP A 296 17.48 14.07 13.20
N GLN A 297 16.44 14.20 12.38
CA GLN A 297 16.45 14.99 11.16
C GLN A 297 17.47 14.50 10.11
N ARG A 298 17.67 13.18 10.07
CA ARG A 298 18.56 12.54 9.09
C ARG A 298 17.79 11.55 8.22
N LEU A 299 18.23 11.43 6.98
CA LEU A 299 17.90 10.30 6.12
C LEU A 299 18.97 9.22 6.34
N TRP A 300 18.52 8.00 6.62
CA TRP A 300 19.34 6.84 6.88
C TRP A 300 19.19 5.80 5.79
N ALA A 301 20.29 5.15 5.43
CA ALA A 301 20.30 3.94 4.61
C ALA A 301 20.98 2.81 5.39
N LEU A 302 20.27 1.69 5.47
CA LEU A 302 20.75 0.49 6.14
C LEU A 302 20.75 -0.68 5.17
N ARG A 303 21.66 -1.63 5.34
CA ARG A 303 21.67 -2.87 4.61
C ARG A 303 20.47 -3.72 5.04
N ALA A 304 19.61 -4.14 4.09
CA ALA A 304 18.38 -4.87 4.40
C ALA A 304 18.64 -6.25 5.04
N ALA A 305 19.78 -6.87 4.75
CA ALA A 305 20.11 -8.21 5.23
C ALA A 305 20.42 -8.27 6.73
N ASP A 306 20.94 -7.19 7.36
CA ASP A 306 21.43 -7.22 8.74
C ASP A 306 21.33 -5.86 9.46
N ALA A 307 20.63 -4.90 8.88
CA ALA A 307 20.42 -3.54 9.39
C ALA A 307 21.72 -2.74 9.68
N LYS A 308 22.87 -3.15 9.14
CA LYS A 308 24.08 -2.33 9.26
C LYS A 308 23.91 -1.03 8.50
N VAL A 309 24.28 0.07 9.17
CA VAL A 309 24.24 1.39 8.53
C VAL A 309 25.20 1.43 7.35
N LYS A 310 24.70 1.82 6.19
CA LYS A 310 25.50 2.12 4.99
C LYS A 310 25.96 3.57 5.05
N TRP A 311 25.01 4.48 5.26
CA TRP A 311 25.24 5.92 5.38
C TRP A 311 24.06 6.62 6.07
N SER A 312 24.30 7.86 6.50
CA SER A 312 23.22 8.78 6.85
C SER A 312 23.61 10.20 6.50
N VAL A 313 22.63 11.00 6.05
CA VAL A 313 22.83 12.42 5.69
C VAL A 313 21.88 13.33 6.48
N PRO A 314 22.33 14.51 6.94
CA PRO A 314 21.47 15.46 7.59
C PRO A 314 20.49 16.06 6.60
N LEU A 315 19.21 16.12 6.95
CA LEU A 315 18.18 16.83 6.19
C LEU A 315 18.07 18.29 6.63
N GLY A 316 18.33 18.58 7.92
CA GLY A 316 18.12 19.90 8.52
C GLY A 316 16.64 20.25 8.73
N PHE A 317 15.75 19.26 8.63
CA PHE A 317 14.33 19.32 8.95
C PHE A 317 13.81 17.92 9.34
N LEU A 318 12.69 17.88 10.04
CA LEU A 318 12.06 16.63 10.45
C LEU A 318 11.08 16.15 9.38
N ALA A 319 11.50 15.25 8.50
CA ALA A 319 10.60 14.61 7.53
C ALA A 319 9.71 13.59 8.26
N GLN A 320 8.40 13.85 8.25
CA GLN A 320 7.41 13.02 8.97
C GLN A 320 6.78 11.94 8.08
N THR A 321 7.11 11.93 6.79
CA THR A 321 6.59 10.95 5.82
C THR A 321 7.76 10.15 5.24
N PRO A 322 7.51 8.95 4.66
CA PRO A 322 8.56 8.17 4.01
C PRO A 322 9.23 8.94 2.87
N PRO A 323 10.50 8.71 2.58
CA PRO A 323 11.09 9.19 1.33
C PRO A 323 10.49 8.46 0.13
N ALA A 324 10.44 9.10 -1.04
CA ALA A 324 10.11 8.45 -2.30
C ALA A 324 11.39 8.00 -2.99
N VAL A 325 11.41 6.79 -3.55
CA VAL A 325 12.64 6.19 -4.10
C VAL A 325 12.38 5.62 -5.49
N THR A 326 13.15 6.06 -6.48
CA THR A 326 13.08 5.50 -7.83
C THR A 326 13.90 4.19 -7.92
N PRO A 327 13.61 3.32 -8.91
CA PRO A 327 14.42 2.11 -9.14
C PRO A 327 15.92 2.39 -9.39
N GLN A 328 16.25 3.60 -9.85
CA GLN A 328 17.64 4.01 -10.09
C GLN A 328 18.32 4.59 -8.83
N GLY A 329 17.66 4.57 -7.66
CA GLY A 329 18.23 5.05 -6.40
C GLY A 329 18.25 6.58 -6.24
N LEU A 330 17.37 7.31 -6.96
CA LEU A 330 17.08 8.71 -6.61
C LEU A 330 16.06 8.71 -5.46
N ILE A 331 16.39 9.42 -4.40
CA ILE A 331 15.63 9.51 -3.17
C ILE A 331 15.12 10.94 -3.00
N VAL A 332 13.83 11.14 -2.91
CA VAL A 332 13.21 12.45 -2.65
C VAL A 332 12.69 12.46 -1.22
N ALA A 333 13.26 13.32 -0.40
CA ALA A 333 12.89 13.51 1.00
C ALA A 333 12.11 14.82 1.20
N GLY A 334 11.15 14.79 2.11
CA GLY A 334 10.28 15.89 2.48
C GLY A 334 8.98 15.37 3.08
N GLY A 335 8.04 16.25 3.31
CA GLY A 335 6.71 15.90 3.83
C GLY A 335 6.57 16.06 5.33
N GLY A 336 5.70 16.98 5.69
CA GLY A 336 5.39 17.41 7.05
C GLY A 336 5.50 18.92 7.22
N PRO A 337 5.10 19.45 8.38
CA PRO A 337 5.24 20.88 8.67
C PRO A 337 6.73 21.28 8.69
N ASP A 338 7.02 22.47 8.23
CA ASP A 338 8.36 23.09 8.26
C ASP A 338 9.47 22.29 7.56
N THR A 339 9.10 21.41 6.63
CA THR A 339 10.05 20.61 5.84
C THR A 339 10.48 21.35 4.57
N LYS A 340 11.51 20.81 3.94
CA LYS A 340 12.01 21.25 2.63
C LYS A 340 11.97 20.08 1.66
N LEU A 341 12.01 20.35 0.37
CA LEU A 341 12.09 19.31 -0.64
C LEU A 341 13.55 19.12 -1.06
N ALA A 342 14.07 17.91 -0.91
CA ALA A 342 15.46 17.62 -1.26
C ALA A 342 15.56 16.26 -1.95
N ALA A 343 16.52 16.12 -2.87
CA ALA A 343 16.82 14.84 -3.49
C ALA A 343 18.27 14.44 -3.28
N PHE A 344 18.43 13.13 -3.12
CA PHE A 344 19.71 12.46 -2.91
C PHE A 344 19.84 11.31 -3.89
N LYS A 345 21.07 10.99 -4.27
CA LYS A 345 21.43 9.81 -5.04
C LYS A 345 22.17 8.85 -4.13
N ASP A 346 21.66 7.60 -4.00
CA ASP A 346 22.41 6.55 -3.32
C ASP A 346 23.60 6.12 -4.18
N ALA A 347 24.82 6.32 -3.68
CA ALA A 347 26.10 5.93 -4.28
C ALA A 347 26.66 4.63 -3.67
N GLY A 348 25.88 3.98 -2.78
CA GLY A 348 26.24 2.71 -2.14
C GLY A 348 26.72 2.87 -0.71
N ASP A 349 27.82 3.55 -0.49
CA ASP A 349 28.43 3.83 0.84
C ASP A 349 28.20 5.28 1.33
N HIS A 350 27.64 6.14 0.48
CA HIS A 350 27.25 7.50 0.79
C HIS A 350 26.04 7.92 -0.06
N ALA A 351 25.51 9.11 0.19
CA ALA A 351 24.48 9.74 -0.64
C ALA A 351 24.94 11.12 -1.10
N ASP A 352 24.82 11.37 -2.39
CA ASP A 352 25.07 12.67 -2.98
C ASP A 352 23.79 13.50 -2.97
N GLN A 353 23.84 14.73 -2.44
CA GLN A 353 22.73 15.65 -2.58
C GLN A 353 22.65 16.15 -4.02
N VAL A 354 21.58 15.77 -4.74
CA VAL A 354 21.39 16.17 -6.14
C VAL A 354 20.88 17.62 -6.22
N TRP A 355 19.87 17.93 -5.41
CA TRP A 355 19.31 19.27 -5.30
C TRP A 355 18.56 19.45 -3.97
N ARG A 356 18.28 20.72 -3.62
CA ARG A 356 17.46 21.11 -2.48
C ARG A 356 16.64 22.36 -2.84
N ARG A 357 15.40 22.38 -2.39
CA ARG A 357 14.44 23.46 -2.56
C ARG A 357 13.97 23.97 -1.21
N ASP A 358 14.55 25.06 -0.75
CA ASP A 358 14.18 25.69 0.54
C ASP A 358 12.93 26.57 0.41
N ASP A 359 12.53 26.90 -0.83
CA ASP A 359 11.34 27.66 -1.18
C ASP A 359 10.07 26.79 -1.32
N VAL A 360 10.19 25.47 -1.30
CA VAL A 360 9.08 24.52 -1.35
C VAL A 360 8.88 23.89 0.02
N LEU A 361 7.67 24.00 0.56
CA LEU A 361 7.25 23.36 1.81
C LEU A 361 6.35 22.16 1.49
N PRO A 362 6.92 20.97 1.25
CA PRO A 362 6.13 19.77 0.96
C PRO A 362 5.43 19.29 2.23
N LEU A 363 4.14 19.03 2.14
CA LEU A 363 3.31 18.57 3.25
C LEU A 363 3.07 17.06 3.21
N SER A 364 3.25 16.43 2.04
CA SER A 364 3.08 14.98 1.83
C SER A 364 4.36 14.31 1.36
N THR A 365 4.40 12.97 1.45
CA THR A 365 5.34 12.17 0.65
C THR A 365 5.24 12.58 -0.82
N SER A 366 6.37 12.66 -1.50
CA SER A 366 6.38 12.82 -2.95
C SER A 366 5.95 11.52 -3.63
N SER A 367 5.17 11.63 -4.70
CA SER A 367 4.79 10.51 -5.56
C SER A 367 5.52 10.63 -6.87
N LEU A 368 6.39 9.68 -7.17
CA LEU A 368 7.22 9.69 -8.36
C LEU A 368 6.60 8.83 -9.45
N ALA A 369 6.66 9.33 -10.67
CA ALA A 369 6.10 8.67 -11.85
C ALA A 369 7.16 8.51 -12.94
N GLY A 370 6.94 7.57 -13.84
CA GLY A 370 7.74 7.40 -15.05
C GLY A 370 7.81 8.69 -15.87
N ALA A 371 8.78 8.75 -16.78
CA ALA A 371 9.12 9.95 -17.57
C ALA A 371 9.61 11.16 -16.74
N GLY A 372 10.11 10.93 -15.52
CA GLY A 372 10.75 11.97 -14.70
C GLY A 372 9.76 13.03 -14.21
N VAL A 373 8.63 12.61 -13.64
CA VAL A 373 7.64 13.53 -13.05
C VAL A 373 7.42 13.17 -11.59
N GLY A 374 7.46 14.17 -10.72
CA GLY A 374 7.16 14.06 -9.30
C GLY A 374 5.96 14.92 -8.93
N TYR A 375 5.18 14.46 -7.96
CA TYR A 375 4.02 15.14 -7.39
C TYR A 375 4.16 15.21 -5.87
N THR A 376 3.79 16.32 -5.27
CA THR A 376 3.65 16.47 -3.83
C THR A 376 2.59 17.49 -3.50
N VAL A 377 1.90 17.36 -2.40
CA VAL A 377 1.10 18.47 -1.88
C VAL A 377 2.04 19.38 -1.12
N ALA A 378 2.08 20.63 -1.51
CA ALA A 378 2.89 21.66 -0.88
C ALA A 378 2.02 22.78 -0.31
N SER A 379 2.57 23.53 0.64
CA SER A 379 1.95 24.79 1.09
C SER A 379 1.76 25.71 -0.11
N GLY A 380 0.55 26.20 -0.28
CA GLY A 380 0.14 27.11 -1.36
C GLY A 380 -0.17 28.50 -0.85
N PRO A 381 -0.58 29.40 -1.73
CA PRO A 381 -1.05 30.73 -1.33
C PRO A 381 -2.18 30.64 -0.30
N PRO A 382 -2.25 31.56 0.67
CA PRO A 382 -3.32 31.59 1.65
C PRO A 382 -4.70 31.64 0.97
N ALA A 383 -5.62 30.80 1.46
CA ALA A 383 -7.01 30.79 1.04
C ALA A 383 -7.88 31.09 2.26
N ASN A 384 -8.73 32.14 2.17
CA ASN A 384 -9.63 32.55 3.26
C ASN A 384 -8.93 32.77 4.62
N GLY A 385 -7.70 33.30 4.60
CA GLY A 385 -6.93 33.60 5.82
C GLY A 385 -6.20 32.38 6.45
N ALA A 386 -6.34 31.19 5.88
CA ALA A 386 -5.60 30.00 6.28
C ALA A 386 -4.50 29.64 5.25
N PRO A 387 -3.40 28.96 5.66
CA PRO A 387 -2.43 28.42 4.70
C PRO A 387 -3.14 27.55 3.67
N GLY A 388 -2.96 27.85 2.39
CA GLY A 388 -3.51 27.05 1.29
C GLY A 388 -2.68 25.80 1.02
N MET A 389 -3.23 24.86 0.24
CA MET A 389 -2.53 23.71 -0.29
C MET A 389 -2.59 23.70 -1.81
N SER A 390 -1.54 23.20 -2.44
CA SER A 390 -1.47 23.01 -3.88
C SER A 390 -0.82 21.67 -4.22
N LEU A 391 -1.30 21.01 -5.25
CA LEU A 391 -0.59 19.91 -5.89
C LEU A 391 0.55 20.49 -6.71
N LEU A 392 1.78 20.29 -6.29
CA LEU A 392 2.99 20.71 -6.99
C LEU A 392 3.46 19.56 -7.90
N ILE A 393 3.76 19.89 -9.15
CA ILE A 393 4.44 19.02 -10.10
C ILE A 393 5.87 19.48 -10.24
N PHE A 394 6.83 18.57 -10.16
CA PHE A 394 8.25 18.88 -10.28
C PHE A 394 9.02 17.83 -11.06
N ASP A 395 10.17 18.20 -11.57
CA ASP A 395 11.15 17.31 -12.18
C ASP A 395 12.02 16.69 -11.06
N PRO A 396 11.95 15.37 -10.79
CA PRO A 396 12.71 14.75 -9.71
C PRO A 396 14.24 14.83 -9.90
N GLY A 397 14.71 14.93 -11.14
CA GLY A 397 16.15 15.02 -11.45
C GLY A 397 16.76 16.37 -11.12
N SER A 398 15.98 17.45 -11.20
CA SER A 398 16.47 18.83 -11.02
C SER A 398 15.77 19.62 -9.91
N GLY A 399 14.65 19.11 -9.38
CA GLY A 399 13.81 19.83 -8.44
C GLY A 399 13.00 20.98 -9.05
N ARG A 400 13.08 21.20 -10.37
CA ARG A 400 12.39 22.30 -11.04
C ARG A 400 10.89 22.12 -11.03
N THR A 401 10.14 23.15 -10.63
CA THR A 401 8.68 23.16 -10.70
C THR A 401 8.19 23.11 -12.15
N LEU A 402 7.31 22.18 -12.46
CA LEU A 402 6.64 22.02 -13.76
C LEU A 402 5.23 22.60 -13.75
N GLY A 403 4.57 22.63 -12.59
CA GLY A 403 3.25 23.18 -12.41
C GLY A 403 2.83 23.20 -10.94
N SER A 404 1.83 24.01 -10.61
CA SER A 404 1.23 24.08 -9.29
C SER A 404 -0.27 24.32 -9.45
N TYR A 405 -1.07 23.50 -8.80
CA TYR A 405 -2.52 23.46 -8.95
C TYR A 405 -3.18 23.59 -7.59
N PRO A 406 -3.95 24.68 -7.34
CA PRO A 406 -4.62 24.87 -6.06
C PRO A 406 -5.55 23.72 -5.70
N MET A 407 -5.60 23.39 -4.41
CA MET A 407 -6.57 22.49 -3.80
C MET A 407 -7.59 23.35 -3.02
N PRO A 408 -8.73 23.71 -3.63
CA PRO A 408 -9.67 24.66 -3.01
C PRO A 408 -10.24 24.13 -1.69
N ALA A 409 -10.26 24.97 -0.68
CA ALA A 409 -10.80 24.67 0.67
C ALA A 409 -10.15 23.43 1.32
N ALA A 410 -8.92 23.07 0.94
CA ALA A 410 -8.18 21.99 1.59
C ALA A 410 -7.87 22.38 3.04
N THR A 411 -8.16 21.46 3.96
CA THR A 411 -7.89 21.59 5.40
C THR A 411 -7.24 20.32 5.93
N GLY A 412 -6.75 20.37 7.16
CA GLY A 412 -5.98 19.27 7.76
C GLY A 412 -4.57 19.14 7.15
N TYR A 413 -4.08 17.93 7.03
CA TYR A 413 -2.80 17.61 6.39
C TYR A 413 -3.02 16.59 5.25
N PRO A 414 -2.19 16.58 4.19
CA PRO A 414 -2.36 15.61 3.12
C PRO A 414 -1.95 14.20 3.60
N VAL A 415 -2.78 13.21 3.27
CA VAL A 415 -2.54 11.80 3.61
C VAL A 415 -1.92 11.00 2.47
N GLY A 416 -1.85 11.56 1.27
CA GLY A 416 -1.17 10.95 0.14
C GLY A 416 -1.57 11.54 -1.20
N VAL A 417 -0.73 11.26 -2.17
CA VAL A 417 -0.95 11.53 -3.61
C VAL A 417 -0.80 10.21 -4.34
N SER A 418 -1.76 9.87 -5.19
CA SER A 418 -1.78 8.61 -5.95
C SER A 418 -1.84 8.90 -7.44
N VAL A 419 -1.12 8.12 -8.25
CA VAL A 419 -1.02 8.30 -9.71
C VAL A 419 -1.64 7.10 -10.42
N GLY A 420 -2.71 7.32 -11.16
CA GLY A 420 -3.41 6.30 -11.94
C GLY A 420 -2.68 5.93 -13.23
N THR A 421 -2.98 4.76 -13.78
CA THR A 421 -2.46 4.27 -15.07
C THR A 421 -2.88 5.16 -16.24
N ASP A 422 -3.98 5.90 -16.10
CA ASP A 422 -4.49 6.91 -17.03
C ASP A 422 -3.85 8.30 -16.85
N ARG A 423 -2.79 8.38 -16.02
CA ARG A 423 -2.03 9.60 -15.69
C ARG A 423 -2.83 10.62 -14.87
N ARG A 424 -4.02 10.28 -14.40
CA ARG A 424 -4.76 11.09 -13.42
C ARG A 424 -4.07 11.03 -12.08
N VAL A 425 -4.19 12.12 -11.33
CA VAL A 425 -3.59 12.24 -10.00
C VAL A 425 -4.69 12.51 -8.99
N VAL A 426 -4.66 11.80 -7.87
CA VAL A 426 -5.60 12.00 -6.76
C VAL A 426 -4.80 12.42 -5.54
N ALA A 427 -5.21 13.52 -4.90
CA ALA A 427 -4.69 13.95 -3.61
C ALA A 427 -5.81 13.94 -2.57
N ALA A 428 -5.48 13.57 -1.34
CA ALA A 428 -6.46 13.52 -0.24
C ALA A 428 -5.89 14.15 1.02
N THR A 429 -6.78 14.72 1.86
CA THR A 429 -6.43 15.33 3.15
C THR A 429 -7.04 14.55 4.32
N SER A 430 -6.46 14.72 5.50
CA SER A 430 -6.94 14.10 6.75
C SER A 430 -8.38 14.49 7.11
N ASP A 431 -8.83 15.67 6.71
CA ASP A 431 -10.21 16.12 6.91
C ASP A 431 -11.18 15.57 5.84
N GLY A 432 -10.70 14.58 5.05
CA GLY A 432 -11.51 13.82 4.13
C GLY A 432 -11.88 14.54 2.83
N GLN A 433 -11.14 15.58 2.46
CA GLN A 433 -11.26 16.18 1.13
C GLN A 433 -10.41 15.39 0.13
N VAL A 434 -10.98 15.09 -1.03
CA VAL A 434 -10.34 14.33 -2.11
C VAL A 434 -10.44 15.12 -3.40
N TYR A 435 -9.32 15.26 -4.09
CA TYR A 435 -9.14 16.07 -5.31
C TYR A 435 -8.69 15.18 -6.44
N GLY A 436 -9.42 15.17 -7.54
CA GLY A 436 -9.05 14.46 -8.76
C GLY A 436 -8.58 15.42 -9.85
N PHE A 437 -7.37 15.20 -10.34
CA PHE A 437 -6.74 15.96 -11.41
C PHE A 437 -6.59 15.07 -12.63
N ALA A 438 -6.88 15.63 -13.82
CA ALA A 438 -6.69 14.96 -15.10
C ALA A 438 -5.62 15.66 -15.94
N PRO A 439 -4.93 14.93 -16.82
CA PRO A 439 -4.07 15.53 -17.84
C PRO A 439 -4.82 16.60 -18.63
N ALA A 440 -4.18 17.78 -18.81
CA ALA A 440 -4.71 18.92 -19.57
C ALA A 440 -4.14 18.94 -20.99
#